data_5d079a8ddf57de3127fba9483aac6ec9
#
_entry.id   5d079a8ddf57de3127fba9483aac6ec9
#
_cell.length_a   1.000
_cell.length_b   1.000
_cell.length_c   1.000
_cell.angle_alpha   90.00
_cell.angle_beta   90.00
_cell.angle_gamma   90.00
#
_symmetry.space_group_name_H-M   'P 1'
#
loop_
_entity.id
_entity.type
_entity.pdbx_description
1 polymer ?
#
loop_
_entity_poly.entity_id
_entity_poly.type
_entity_poly.pdbx_seq_one_letter_code
_entity_poly.pdbx_strand_id
1 'polypeptide(L)' 'MGFIDLHKPLMDLIPDDYKLCIDRDFGYTFLTLRHGDRTQCCRIRSDEEPTDKNLKAAIIFMVEQMKMEET' A
#
# COMPACT_ATOMS: atom_id res chain seq x y z
N MET A 1 1.41 -16.27 6.33
CA MET A 1 1.97 -15.00 5.84
C MET A 1 2.12 -15.09 4.33
N GLY A 2 1.50 -14.21 3.62
CA GLY A 2 1.51 -14.24 2.16
C GLY A 2 1.69 -12.86 1.58
N PHE A 3 2.37 -12.80 0.45
CA PHE A 3 2.46 -11.58 -0.32
C PHE A 3 1.28 -11.50 -1.28
N ILE A 4 0.77 -10.32 -1.47
CA ILE A 4 -0.31 -10.08 -2.41
C ILE A 4 0.28 -9.45 -3.66
N ASP A 5 0.09 -10.11 -4.80
CA ASP A 5 0.50 -9.54 -6.08
C ASP A 5 -0.51 -8.50 -6.51
N LEU A 6 -0.04 -7.29 -6.75
CA LEU A 6 -0.92 -6.22 -7.19
C LEU A 6 -1.28 -6.39 -8.66
N HIS A 7 -2.53 -6.14 -8.97
CA HIS A 7 -2.97 -6.04 -10.34
C HIS A 7 -2.37 -4.79 -10.97
N LYS A 8 -2.12 -4.84 -12.27
CA LYS A 8 -1.49 -3.75 -12.97
C LYS A 8 -2.14 -2.38 -12.75
N PRO A 9 -3.48 -2.25 -12.77
CA PRO A 9 -4.11 -0.95 -12.51
C PRO A 9 -3.74 -0.36 -11.15
N LEU A 10 -3.51 -1.20 -10.16
CA LEU A 10 -3.11 -0.73 -8.82
C LEU A 10 -1.64 -0.33 -8.82
N MET A 11 -0.81 -1.07 -9.53
CA MET A 11 0.62 -0.74 -9.64
C MET A 11 0.84 0.60 -10.33
N ASP A 12 -0.03 0.94 -11.28
CA ASP A 12 0.07 2.20 -12.01
C ASP A 12 -0.19 3.43 -11.12
N LEU A 13 -0.79 3.23 -9.94
CA LEU A 13 -1.00 4.30 -8.98
C LEU A 13 0.27 4.66 -8.21
N ILE A 14 1.27 3.80 -8.27
CA ILE A 14 2.51 3.98 -7.52
C ILE A 14 3.56 4.63 -8.41
N PRO A 15 4.10 5.80 -8.03
CA PRO A 15 5.17 6.43 -8.82
C PRO A 15 6.38 5.52 -8.93
N ASP A 16 7.16 5.71 -10.01
CA ASP A 16 8.28 4.82 -10.34
C ASP A 16 9.31 4.68 -9.22
N ASP A 17 9.56 5.75 -8.49
CA ASP A 17 10.57 5.77 -7.43
C ASP A 17 10.08 5.21 -6.11
N TYR A 18 8.80 4.87 -6.04
CA TYR A 18 8.18 4.38 -4.82
C TYR A 18 8.10 2.86 -4.84
N LYS A 19 8.24 2.26 -3.67
CA LYS A 19 8.12 0.81 -3.52
C LYS A 19 7.01 0.49 -2.53
N LEU A 20 6.15 -0.44 -2.91
CA LEU A 20 5.05 -0.86 -2.05
C LEU A 20 5.20 -2.34 -1.71
N CYS A 21 5.08 -2.65 -0.44
CA CYS A 21 5.03 -4.01 0.05
C CYS A 21 3.69 -4.25 0.71
N ILE A 22 3.08 -5.39 0.42
CA ILE A 22 1.81 -5.78 1.02
C ILE A 22 1.98 -7.15 1.64
N ASP A 23 1.60 -7.26 2.91
CA ASP A 23 1.70 -8.50 3.67
C ASP A 23 0.39 -8.74 4.40
N ARG A 24 0.01 -10.01 4.55
CA ARG A 24 -1.19 -10.38 5.30
C ARG A 24 -0.83 -11.27 6.47
N ASP A 25 -1.38 -10.95 7.63
CA ASP A 25 -1.11 -11.71 8.85
C ASP A 25 -2.25 -11.51 9.85
N PHE A 26 -2.78 -12.62 10.37
CA PHE A 26 -3.78 -12.61 11.44
C PHE A 26 -4.97 -11.67 11.21
N GLY A 27 -5.54 -11.70 10.02
CA GLY A 27 -6.70 -10.88 9.70
C GLY A 27 -6.39 -9.42 9.41
N TYR A 28 -5.13 -9.09 9.28
CA TYR A 28 -4.69 -7.74 8.93
C TYR A 28 -3.95 -7.75 7.61
N THR A 29 -4.10 -6.68 6.86
CA THR A 29 -3.31 -6.42 5.67
C THR A 29 -2.42 -5.22 5.97
N PHE A 30 -1.12 -5.41 5.86
CA PHE A 30 -0.14 -4.36 6.12
C PHE A 30 0.43 -3.87 4.80
N LEU A 31 0.32 -2.57 4.57
CA LEU A 31 0.90 -1.93 3.39
C LEU A 31 2.04 -1.04 3.85
N THR A 32 3.18 -1.15 3.20
CA THR A 32 4.34 -0.32 3.50
C THR A 32 4.80 0.33 2.20
N LEU A 33 4.76 1.65 2.16
CA LEU A 33 5.22 2.44 1.02
C LEU A 33 6.52 3.11 1.37
N ARG A 34 7.52 2.96 0.51
CA ARG A 34 8.85 3.52 0.72
C ARG A 34 9.28 4.39 -0.45
N HIS A 35 9.91 5.49 -0.11
CA HIS A 35 10.49 6.40 -1.10
C HIS A 35 11.75 7.01 -0.49
N GLY A 36 12.91 6.51 -0.92
CA GLY A 36 14.17 6.92 -0.32
C GLY A 36 14.23 6.52 1.15
N ASP A 37 14.43 7.51 2.00
CA ASP A 37 14.50 7.31 3.46
C ASP A 37 13.13 7.37 4.13
N ARG A 38 12.09 7.68 3.37
CA ARG A 38 10.75 7.87 3.92
C ARG A 38 9.96 6.58 3.83
N THR A 39 9.14 6.33 4.83
CA THR A 39 8.29 5.15 4.91
C THR A 39 6.93 5.52 5.43
N GLN A 40 5.89 5.04 4.75
CA GLN A 40 4.51 5.16 5.22
C GLN A 40 3.95 3.76 5.41
N CYS A 41 3.19 3.58 6.47
CA CYS A 41 2.56 2.29 6.77
C CYS A 41 1.06 2.46 6.90
N CYS A 42 0.34 1.47 6.41
CA CYS A 42 -1.11 1.44 6.55
C CYS A 42 -1.54 0.03 6.91
N ARG A 43 -2.53 -0.08 7.77
CA ARG A 43 -3.04 -1.37 8.20
C ARG A 43 -4.54 -1.41 7.95
N ILE A 44 -4.98 -2.47 7.28
CA ILE A 44 -6.38 -2.71 7.02
C ILE A 44 -6.79 -3.98 7.76
N ARG A 45 -7.78 -3.87 8.63
CA ARG A 45 -8.32 -5.03 9.30
C ARG A 45 -9.41 -5.65 8.42
N SER A 46 -9.24 -6.90 8.06
CA SER A 46 -10.21 -7.62 7.26
C SER A 46 -10.03 -9.12 7.44
N ASP A 47 -11.11 -9.81 7.72
CA ASP A 47 -11.09 -11.27 7.85
C ASP A 47 -10.92 -11.92 6.49
N GLU A 48 -11.26 -11.22 5.43
CA GLU A 48 -11.09 -11.68 4.06
C GLU A 48 -10.01 -10.88 3.36
N GLU A 49 -9.54 -11.39 2.22
CA GLU A 49 -8.60 -10.67 1.41
C GLU A 49 -9.18 -9.30 1.02
N PRO A 50 -8.41 -8.22 1.13
CA PRO A 50 -8.93 -6.91 0.77
C PRO A 50 -9.27 -6.84 -0.71
N THR A 51 -10.32 -6.11 -1.04
CA THR A 51 -10.73 -5.93 -2.42
C THR A 51 -9.80 -4.92 -3.10
N ASP A 52 -9.81 -4.93 -4.44
CA ASP A 52 -9.04 -3.96 -5.21
C ASP A 52 -9.45 -2.53 -4.84
N LYS A 53 -10.72 -2.31 -4.55
CA LYS A 53 -11.22 -1.01 -4.14
C LYS A 53 -10.56 -0.54 -2.85
N ASN A 54 -10.46 -1.44 -1.87
CA ASN A 54 -9.84 -1.13 -0.58
C ASN A 54 -8.35 -0.86 -0.74
N LEU A 55 -7.68 -1.68 -1.53
CA LEU A 55 -6.25 -1.50 -1.80
C LEU A 55 -5.99 -0.20 -2.54
N LYS A 56 -6.82 0.13 -3.51
CA LYS A 56 -6.69 1.38 -4.27
C LYS A 56 -6.80 2.59 -3.34
N ALA A 57 -7.79 2.60 -2.47
CA ALA A 57 -7.99 3.71 -1.54
C ALA A 57 -6.78 3.87 -0.62
N ALA A 58 -6.26 2.76 -0.10
CA ALA A 58 -5.11 2.80 0.80
C ALA A 58 -3.86 3.30 0.06
N ILE A 59 -3.63 2.83 -1.16
CA ILE A 59 -2.46 3.23 -1.95
C ILE A 59 -2.51 4.73 -2.24
N ILE A 60 -3.66 5.22 -2.69
CA ILE A 60 -3.82 6.64 -3.00
C ILE A 60 -3.55 7.47 -1.76
N PHE A 61 -4.12 7.07 -0.62
CA PHE A 61 -3.91 7.79 0.64
C PHE A 61 -2.44 7.84 1.01
N MET A 62 -1.75 6.70 0.95
CA MET A 62 -0.34 6.62 1.33
C MET A 62 0.55 7.45 0.40
N VAL A 63 0.30 7.40 -0.90
CA VAL A 63 1.08 8.16 -1.88
C VAL A 63 0.89 9.65 -1.65
N GLU A 64 -0.35 10.09 -1.41
CA GLU A 64 -0.62 11.50 -1.15
C GLU A 64 0.04 11.98 0.13
N GLN A 65 0.00 11.19 1.19
CA GLN A 65 0.64 11.53 2.45
C GLN A 65 2.15 11.66 2.28
N MET A 66 2.74 10.73 1.54
CA MET A 66 4.17 10.75 1.27
C MET A 66 4.57 12.03 0.51
N LYS A 67 3.80 12.38 -0.51
CA LYS A 67 4.07 13.59 -1.28
C LYS A 67 3.92 14.86 -0.45
N MET A 68 2.95 14.89 0.46
CA MET A 68 2.78 16.03 1.35
C MET A 68 3.96 16.20 2.28
N GLU A 69 4.53 15.10 2.77
CA GLU A 69 5.69 15.17 3.65
C GLU A 69 6.95 15.61 2.91
N GLU A 70 7.00 15.41 1.61
CA GLU A 70 8.15 15.75 0.77
C GLU A 70 8.12 17.19 0.29
N THR A 71 7.01 17.89 0.45
CA THR A 71 6.92 19.31 0.06
C THR A 71 7.19 20.27 1.25
#